data_a6c1e653de8df04fbc04df3738b2d701
#
_entry.id   a6c1e653de8df04fbc04df3738b2d701
#
_cell.length_a   1.000
_cell.length_b   1.000
_cell.length_c   1.000
_cell.angle_alpha   90.00
_cell.angle_beta   90.00
_cell.angle_gamma   90.00
#
_symmetry.space_group_name_H-M   'P 1'
#
loop_
_entity.id
_entity.type
_entity.pdbx_description
1 polymer ?
#
loop_
_entity_poly.entity_id
_entity_poly.type
_entity_poly.pdbx_seq_one_letter_code
_entity_poly.pdbx_strand_id
1 'polypeptide(L)'
;MKIKIKTIIYYLTYIYLTFNFIVYINAIVSKLIDYAYIALVSIFLLLYFLNNKNKSITNKTLTIPIILMLFVFIQIIFGKFGSFDIFKNSVFAIIACLMFENNIFDNDDRNKKKKIDFIYVITCIYLTYFLILSFNSGTLLAKNNSFFLLSMQDKNLSGVIIFLYMCFCYNKKYKFGVILCIIYTIFLNSRMTQMASLLFLGVEYLRNKSIFSKVLKFKLFSSMESKNIYFLIILSQVIMIGFSYYSTYNIPISQISNYQESLMDGSNAIRVRANVYAFETIKNDAQFIYRGYDSEIKKQLGVSDINNSTQFMGFRLVQPHSLFLNLVLRYGLIYSFIYLMYISHLVSIYWNKRTFVSLLAYIFMNMVLPYLFSNGYLIFLLFALQPLVYDKISMGKEEAWN
;
A
#
# COMPACT_ATOMS: atom_id res chain seq x y z
N MET A 1 21.14 19.68 23.09
CA MET A 1 20.35 18.45 22.87
C MET A 1 20.73 17.87 21.51
N LYS A 2 21.51 16.78 21.43
CA LYS A 2 21.84 16.14 20.15
C LYS A 2 20.62 15.37 19.64
N ILE A 3 19.95 15.88 18.62
CA ILE A 3 18.86 15.18 17.97
C ILE A 3 19.46 14.01 17.18
N LYS A 4 19.02 12.78 17.46
CA LYS A 4 19.51 11.61 16.74
C LYS A 4 18.97 11.65 15.29
N ILE A 5 19.81 11.40 14.30
CA ILE A 5 19.44 11.37 12.86
C ILE A 5 18.21 10.47 12.62
N LYS A 6 18.14 9.32 13.27
CA LYS A 6 16.97 8.43 13.22
C LYS A 6 15.66 9.14 13.59
N THR A 7 15.69 9.99 14.62
CA THR A 7 14.50 10.75 15.05
C THR A 7 14.07 11.75 13.99
N ILE A 8 15.01 12.38 13.31
CA ILE A 8 14.71 13.30 12.19
C ILE A 8 14.03 12.53 11.06
N ILE A 9 14.59 11.39 10.63
CA ILE A 9 14.00 10.56 9.56
C ILE A 9 12.60 10.08 9.94
N TYR A 10 12.39 9.68 11.21
CA TYR A 10 11.06 9.29 11.71
C TYR A 10 10.05 10.42 11.55
N TYR A 11 10.35 11.63 12.01
CA TYR A 11 9.42 12.74 11.91
C TYR A 11 9.22 13.21 10.48
N LEU A 12 10.25 13.23 9.65
CA LEU A 12 10.11 13.51 8.21
C LEU A 12 9.16 12.52 7.53
N THR A 13 9.31 11.23 7.83
CA THR A 13 8.41 10.20 7.28
C THR A 13 6.99 10.39 7.79
N TYR A 14 6.81 10.66 9.07
CA TYR A 14 5.49 10.88 9.64
C TYR A 14 4.81 12.13 9.04
N ILE A 15 5.52 13.24 8.92
CA ILE A 15 5.03 14.46 8.26
C ILE A 15 4.64 14.15 6.82
N TYR A 16 5.52 13.47 6.07
CA TYR A 16 5.25 13.07 4.70
C TYR A 16 3.95 12.24 4.59
N LEU A 17 3.80 11.21 5.42
CA LEU A 17 2.61 10.36 5.39
C LEU A 17 1.33 11.13 5.74
N THR A 18 1.40 12.02 6.73
CA THR A 18 0.25 12.84 7.13
C THR A 18 -0.17 13.79 6.02
N PHE A 19 0.76 14.54 5.46
CA PHE A 19 0.44 15.58 4.46
C PHE A 19 0.20 15.01 3.05
N ASN A 20 0.74 13.84 2.72
CA ASN A 20 0.50 13.24 1.40
C ASN A 20 -0.76 12.37 1.34
N PHE A 21 -1.17 11.78 2.46
CA PHE A 21 -2.27 10.81 2.47
C PHE A 21 -3.50 11.26 3.27
N ILE A 22 -3.34 12.01 4.34
CA ILE A 22 -4.45 12.33 5.25
C ILE A 22 -4.95 13.75 5.03
N VAL A 23 -4.05 14.73 5.07
CA VAL A 23 -4.39 16.14 4.90
C VAL A 23 -4.53 16.47 3.42
N TYR A 24 -5.63 17.13 3.06
CA TYR A 24 -5.80 17.58 1.68
C TYR A 24 -4.78 18.65 1.31
N ILE A 25 -4.03 18.38 0.26
CA ILE A 25 -3.08 19.31 -0.35
C ILE A 25 -3.28 19.26 -1.86
N ASN A 26 -3.13 20.41 -2.51
CA ASN A 26 -3.19 20.49 -3.97
C ASN A 26 -2.18 19.52 -4.62
N ALA A 27 -2.56 18.90 -5.74
CA ALA A 27 -1.76 17.91 -6.46
C ALA A 27 -0.34 18.40 -6.82
N ILE A 28 -0.16 19.69 -7.10
CA ILE A 28 1.16 20.29 -7.37
C ILE A 28 2.02 20.25 -6.11
N VAL A 29 1.46 20.66 -4.96
CA VAL A 29 2.15 20.66 -3.67
C VAL A 29 2.46 19.24 -3.21
N SER A 30 1.55 18.27 -3.44
CA SER A 30 1.79 16.85 -3.14
C SER A 30 3.00 16.31 -3.90
N LYS A 31 3.18 16.65 -5.19
CA LYS A 31 4.38 16.29 -5.95
C LYS A 31 5.65 16.93 -5.39
N LEU A 32 5.60 18.19 -4.98
CA LEU A 32 6.73 18.86 -4.34
C LEU A 32 7.10 18.20 -3.01
N ILE A 33 6.11 17.80 -2.23
CA ILE A 33 6.33 17.05 -0.97
C ILE A 33 7.00 15.70 -1.24
N ASP A 34 6.59 14.96 -2.29
CA ASP A 34 7.26 13.73 -2.70
C ASP A 34 8.75 13.96 -2.95
N TYR A 35 9.10 14.97 -3.74
CA TYR A 35 10.50 15.26 -4.08
C TYR A 35 11.29 15.76 -2.87
N ALA A 36 10.70 16.65 -2.06
CA ALA A 36 11.33 17.14 -0.86
C ALA A 36 11.60 16.00 0.14
N TYR A 37 10.63 15.10 0.30
CA TYR A 37 10.78 13.92 1.15
C TYR A 37 11.93 13.02 0.66
N ILE A 38 11.95 12.68 -0.63
CA ILE A 38 13.03 11.85 -1.22
C ILE A 38 14.39 12.50 -0.97
N ALA A 39 14.53 13.79 -1.29
CA ALA A 39 15.80 14.51 -1.15
C ALA A 39 16.26 14.54 0.31
N LEU A 40 15.40 14.98 1.23
CA LEU A 40 15.74 15.11 2.65
C LEU A 40 16.07 13.76 3.28
N VAL A 41 15.24 12.75 3.05
CA VAL A 41 15.48 11.42 3.62
C VAL A 41 16.76 10.80 3.05
N SER A 42 17.05 10.97 1.75
CA SER A 42 18.30 10.49 1.15
C SER A 42 19.52 11.14 1.80
N ILE A 43 19.51 12.47 2.04
CA ILE A 43 20.59 13.19 2.73
C ILE A 43 20.78 12.64 4.15
N PHE A 44 19.67 12.52 4.92
CA PHE A 44 19.76 12.04 6.30
C PHE A 44 20.14 10.56 6.40
N LEU A 45 19.75 9.72 5.43
CA LEU A 45 20.22 8.34 5.33
C LEU A 45 21.72 8.28 5.07
N LEU A 46 22.20 9.08 4.13
CA LEU A 46 23.64 9.18 3.84
C LEU A 46 24.43 9.61 5.08
N LEU A 47 24.00 10.66 5.77
CA LEU A 47 24.59 11.10 7.04
C LEU A 47 24.53 10.01 8.12
N TYR A 48 23.44 9.25 8.18
CA TYR A 48 23.31 8.13 9.11
C TYR A 48 24.34 7.04 8.85
N PHE A 49 24.55 6.66 7.60
CA PHE A 49 25.56 5.65 7.23
C PHE A 49 26.99 6.13 7.42
N LEU A 50 27.28 7.38 7.08
CA LEU A 50 28.60 7.97 7.31
C LEU A 50 28.99 7.99 8.80
N ASN A 51 27.99 8.26 9.69
CA ASN A 51 28.24 8.29 11.13
C ASN A 51 28.28 6.90 11.78
N ASN A 52 27.77 5.86 11.12
CA ASN A 52 27.67 4.50 11.67
C ASN A 52 28.49 3.50 10.84
N LYS A 53 29.81 3.68 10.81
CA LYS A 53 30.76 2.88 10.03
C LYS A 53 30.67 1.34 10.23
N ASN A 54 30.08 0.89 11.34
CA ASN A 54 29.94 -0.54 11.67
C ASN A 54 28.63 -1.19 11.14
N LYS A 55 27.77 -0.45 10.47
CA LYS A 55 26.57 -1.02 9.86
C LYS A 55 26.87 -1.34 8.39
N SER A 56 27.23 -2.58 8.14
CA SER A 56 27.32 -3.09 6.77
C SER A 56 25.92 -3.11 6.15
N ILE A 57 25.78 -2.38 5.06
CA ILE A 57 24.65 -2.58 4.15
C ILE A 57 24.87 -3.97 3.57
N THR A 58 23.99 -4.93 3.88
CA THR A 58 24.15 -6.27 3.33
C THR A 58 23.97 -6.20 1.82
N ASN A 59 24.93 -6.76 1.07
CA ASN A 59 24.87 -6.72 -0.41
C ASN A 59 23.55 -7.29 -0.96
N LYS A 60 22.94 -8.25 -0.25
CA LYS A 60 21.67 -8.87 -0.68
C LYS A 60 20.51 -7.91 -0.78
N THR A 61 20.44 -6.90 0.08
CA THR A 61 19.31 -6.00 0.22
C THR A 61 19.32 -4.86 -0.77
N LEU A 62 20.49 -4.43 -1.21
CA LEU A 62 20.65 -3.43 -2.25
C LEU A 62 20.59 -4.02 -3.66
N THR A 63 20.84 -5.31 -3.83
CA THR A 63 20.95 -5.93 -5.16
C THR A 63 19.65 -5.76 -5.95
N ILE A 64 18.49 -6.06 -5.36
CA ILE A 64 17.20 -5.95 -6.08
C ILE A 64 16.86 -4.50 -6.43
N PRO A 65 16.92 -3.51 -5.51
CA PRO A 65 16.73 -2.10 -5.86
C PRO A 65 17.71 -1.61 -6.93
N ILE A 66 18.97 -2.02 -6.89
CA ILE A 66 19.96 -1.65 -7.92
C ILE A 66 19.57 -2.25 -9.27
N ILE A 67 19.16 -3.52 -9.33
CA ILE A 67 18.66 -4.14 -10.57
C ILE A 67 17.46 -3.38 -11.11
N LEU A 68 16.50 -3.00 -10.26
CA LEU A 68 15.35 -2.19 -10.65
C LEU A 68 15.79 -0.83 -11.22
N MET A 69 16.76 -0.17 -10.60
CA MET A 69 17.30 1.10 -11.09
C MET A 69 18.02 0.96 -12.43
N LEU A 70 18.83 -0.08 -12.60
CA LEU A 70 19.49 -0.39 -13.88
C LEU A 70 18.46 -0.67 -14.98
N PHE A 71 17.40 -1.40 -14.67
CA PHE A 71 16.33 -1.66 -15.62
C PHE A 71 15.61 -0.39 -16.05
N VAL A 72 15.34 0.50 -15.11
CA VAL A 72 14.76 1.84 -15.38
C VAL A 72 15.70 2.66 -16.26
N PHE A 73 17.00 2.65 -15.95
CA PHE A 73 18.02 3.39 -16.69
C PHE A 73 18.12 2.91 -18.14
N ILE A 74 18.09 1.58 -18.33
CA ILE A 74 18.05 0.96 -19.67
C ILE A 74 16.81 1.43 -20.43
N GLN A 75 15.66 1.42 -19.78
CA GLN A 75 14.42 1.90 -20.40
C GLN A 75 14.51 3.39 -20.79
N ILE A 76 15.13 4.25 -20.00
CA ILE A 76 15.33 5.67 -20.31
C ILE A 76 16.23 5.83 -21.55
N ILE A 77 17.33 5.08 -21.64
CA ILE A 77 18.26 5.15 -22.78
C ILE A 77 17.57 4.75 -24.08
N PHE A 78 16.72 3.74 -24.07
CA PHE A 78 15.99 3.29 -25.26
C PHE A 78 14.77 4.16 -25.62
N GLY A 79 14.56 5.29 -24.98
CA GLY A 79 13.84 6.46 -25.49
C GLY A 79 12.32 6.36 -25.59
N LYS A 80 11.64 5.59 -24.76
CA LYS A 80 10.17 5.45 -24.87
C LYS A 80 9.51 5.61 -23.49
N PHE A 81 9.30 6.84 -23.08
CA PHE A 81 8.91 6.97 -21.68
C PHE A 81 8.04 8.06 -21.22
N GLY A 82 7.03 7.66 -20.41
CA GLY A 82 6.54 8.27 -19.19
C GLY A 82 7.40 7.89 -17.95
N SER A 83 8.71 7.89 -18.05
CA SER A 83 9.66 7.19 -17.18
C SER A 83 9.99 7.83 -15.83
N PHE A 84 9.56 9.08 -15.59
CA PHE A 84 9.88 9.73 -14.32
C PHE A 84 9.19 9.07 -13.12
N ASP A 85 7.98 8.54 -13.31
CA ASP A 85 7.27 7.79 -12.27
C ASP A 85 7.97 6.47 -11.92
N ILE A 86 8.59 5.80 -12.90
CA ILE A 86 9.36 4.58 -12.68
C ILE A 86 10.60 4.89 -11.85
N PHE A 87 11.33 5.95 -12.21
CA PHE A 87 12.50 6.40 -11.47
C PHE A 87 12.13 6.72 -10.03
N LYS A 88 11.08 7.53 -9.82
CA LYS A 88 10.56 7.88 -8.51
C LYS A 88 10.23 6.64 -7.68
N ASN A 89 9.51 5.66 -8.25
CA ASN A 89 9.15 4.43 -7.57
C ASN A 89 10.37 3.61 -7.17
N SER A 90 11.39 3.52 -8.02
CA SER A 90 12.63 2.79 -7.72
C SER A 90 13.42 3.48 -6.60
N VAL A 91 13.47 4.81 -6.58
CA VAL A 91 14.09 5.56 -5.48
C VAL A 91 13.34 5.35 -4.17
N PHE A 92 12.01 5.38 -4.19
CA PHE A 92 11.20 5.05 -3.00
C PHE A 92 11.46 3.62 -2.51
N ALA A 93 11.61 2.66 -3.41
CA ALA A 93 11.95 1.29 -3.07
C ALA A 93 13.30 1.20 -2.36
N ILE A 94 14.33 1.91 -2.86
CA ILE A 94 15.66 1.97 -2.22
C ILE A 94 15.56 2.61 -0.83
N ILE A 95 14.89 3.74 -0.71
CA ILE A 95 14.70 4.44 0.57
C ILE A 95 14.01 3.53 1.57
N ALA A 96 12.92 2.87 1.17
CA ALA A 96 12.21 1.92 2.01
C ALA A 96 13.13 0.80 2.49
N CYS A 97 13.90 0.19 1.57
CA CYS A 97 14.87 -0.84 1.89
C CYS A 97 15.85 -0.38 2.97
N LEU A 98 16.53 0.74 2.72
CA LEU A 98 17.54 1.27 3.62
C LEU A 98 16.97 1.64 4.99
N MET A 99 15.76 2.21 5.03
CA MET A 99 15.13 2.58 6.29
C MET A 99 14.72 1.37 7.13
N PHE A 100 14.09 0.39 6.48
CA PHE A 100 13.46 -0.71 7.20
C PHE A 100 14.42 -1.81 7.58
N GLU A 101 15.41 -2.14 6.74
CA GLU A 101 16.43 -3.11 7.09
C GLU A 101 17.40 -2.63 8.16
N ASN A 102 17.72 -1.35 8.16
CA ASN A 102 18.59 -0.77 9.18
C ASN A 102 17.87 -0.38 10.46
N ASN A 103 16.58 -0.71 10.57
CA ASN A 103 15.79 -0.40 11.75
C ASN A 103 15.90 1.07 12.17
N ILE A 104 15.79 1.97 11.17
CA ILE A 104 16.01 3.40 11.40
C ILE A 104 14.97 3.98 12.36
N PHE A 105 13.77 3.43 12.36
CA PHE A 105 12.69 3.89 13.23
C PHE A 105 12.73 3.32 14.64
N ASP A 106 13.77 2.55 15.01
CA ASP A 106 13.95 2.11 16.38
C ASP A 106 14.31 3.30 17.28
N ASN A 107 13.32 3.76 17.97
CA ASN A 107 13.54 4.68 19.06
C ASN A 107 13.87 3.86 20.32
N ASP A 108 15.14 3.79 20.68
CA ASP A 108 15.68 3.20 21.92
C ASP A 108 15.11 3.82 23.22
N ASP A 109 14.12 4.68 23.10
CA ASP A 109 13.49 5.38 24.19
C ASP A 109 12.39 4.53 24.90
N ARG A 110 12.69 3.23 25.14
CA ARG A 110 11.78 2.34 25.90
C ARG A 110 11.44 2.86 27.32
N ASN A 111 12.28 3.71 27.86
CA ASN A 111 12.16 4.25 29.23
C ASN A 111 11.59 5.66 29.31
N LYS A 112 11.27 6.32 28.19
CA LYS A 112 10.66 7.65 28.27
C LYS A 112 9.14 7.53 28.35
N LYS A 113 8.55 8.23 29.33
CA LYS A 113 7.10 8.47 29.45
C LYS A 113 6.55 8.69 28.03
N LYS A 114 5.49 7.96 27.67
CA LYS A 114 4.82 8.08 26.36
C LYS A 114 4.51 9.55 26.08
N LYS A 115 5.41 10.23 25.39
CA LYS A 115 5.09 11.53 24.81
C LYS A 115 4.13 11.27 23.66
N ILE A 116 2.95 11.86 23.73
CA ILE A 116 2.01 11.85 22.62
C ILE A 116 2.69 12.58 21.46
N ASP A 117 2.82 11.91 20.32
CA ASP A 117 3.43 12.53 19.14
C ASP A 117 2.58 13.72 18.70
N PHE A 118 3.20 14.90 18.59
CA PHE A 118 2.51 16.12 18.18
C PHE A 118 1.80 15.97 16.83
N ILE A 119 2.41 15.24 15.88
CA ILE A 119 1.83 14.96 14.56
C ILE A 119 0.57 14.10 14.69
N TYR A 120 0.54 13.14 15.63
CA TYR A 120 -0.66 12.36 15.93
C TYR A 120 -1.82 13.27 16.38
N VAL A 121 -1.54 14.22 17.25
CA VAL A 121 -2.57 15.17 17.75
C VAL A 121 -3.13 15.99 16.58
N ILE A 122 -2.25 16.56 15.73
CA ILE A 122 -2.66 17.33 14.54
C ILE A 122 -3.52 16.46 13.62
N THR A 123 -3.10 15.23 13.37
CA THR A 123 -3.85 14.30 12.49
C THR A 123 -5.23 13.99 13.06
N CYS A 124 -5.33 13.75 14.38
CA CYS A 124 -6.62 13.52 15.02
C CYS A 124 -7.52 14.75 14.99
N ILE A 125 -6.98 15.94 15.21
CA ILE A 125 -7.73 17.21 15.12
C ILE A 125 -8.24 17.38 13.69
N TYR A 126 -7.40 17.21 12.68
CA TYR A 126 -7.79 17.31 11.28
C TYR A 126 -8.91 16.32 10.92
N LEU A 127 -8.74 15.05 11.25
CA LEU A 127 -9.76 14.03 10.97
C LEU A 127 -11.08 14.33 11.68
N THR A 128 -11.03 14.75 12.96
CA THR A 128 -12.23 15.11 13.72
C THR A 128 -12.92 16.32 13.09
N TYR A 129 -12.19 17.37 12.75
CA TYR A 129 -12.71 18.56 12.08
C TYR A 129 -13.36 18.21 10.74
N PHE A 130 -12.70 17.40 9.91
CA PHE A 130 -13.23 16.98 8.62
C PHE A 130 -14.51 16.13 8.78
N LEU A 131 -14.58 15.28 9.80
CA LEU A 131 -15.78 14.50 10.12
C LEU A 131 -16.97 15.42 10.46
N ILE A 132 -16.73 16.44 11.31
CA ILE A 132 -17.75 17.42 11.69
C ILE A 132 -18.22 18.24 10.47
N LEU A 133 -17.30 18.69 9.63
CA LEU A 133 -17.64 19.40 8.40
C LEU A 133 -18.51 18.54 7.47
N SER A 134 -18.13 17.27 7.29
CA SER A 134 -18.86 16.33 6.45
C SER A 134 -20.24 15.99 6.99
N PHE A 135 -20.40 15.97 8.30
CA PHE A 135 -21.69 15.82 8.95
C PHE A 135 -22.58 17.06 8.70
N ASN A 136 -22.05 18.26 8.94
CA ASN A 136 -22.79 19.52 8.76
C ASN A 136 -23.18 19.77 7.30
N SER A 137 -22.37 19.35 6.34
CA SER A 137 -22.65 19.44 4.90
C SER A 137 -23.60 18.36 4.40
N GLY A 138 -23.99 17.38 5.23
CA GLY A 138 -24.81 16.24 4.86
C GLY A 138 -24.11 15.19 3.99
N THR A 139 -22.83 15.38 3.65
CA THR A 139 -22.07 14.45 2.79
C THR A 139 -21.81 13.12 3.48
N LEU A 140 -21.67 13.13 4.81
CA LEU A 140 -21.45 11.93 5.62
C LEU A 140 -22.61 10.94 5.51
N LEU A 141 -23.85 11.44 5.44
CA LEU A 141 -25.09 10.64 5.42
C LEU A 141 -25.68 10.50 4.01
N ALA A 142 -25.01 11.05 3.01
CA ALA A 142 -25.50 11.01 1.64
C ALA A 142 -25.53 9.58 1.09
N LYS A 143 -26.68 9.16 0.51
CA LYS A 143 -26.85 7.83 -0.10
C LYS A 143 -25.85 7.54 -1.24
N ASN A 144 -25.26 8.57 -1.84
CA ASN A 144 -24.41 8.46 -3.03
C ASN A 144 -22.94 8.13 -2.71
N ASN A 145 -22.62 7.69 -1.49
CA ASN A 145 -21.23 7.34 -1.09
C ASN A 145 -20.21 8.46 -1.40
N SER A 146 -20.59 9.71 -1.17
CA SER A 146 -19.74 10.89 -1.45
C SER A 146 -18.72 11.20 -0.35
N PHE A 147 -18.76 10.46 0.76
CA PHE A 147 -17.78 10.64 1.85
C PHE A 147 -16.46 9.94 1.54
N PHE A 148 -15.40 10.69 1.48
CA PHE A 148 -14.02 10.22 1.30
C PHE A 148 -13.04 11.28 1.79
N LEU A 149 -11.81 10.88 2.08
CA LEU A 149 -10.74 11.85 2.37
C LEU A 149 -10.47 12.69 1.12
N LEU A 150 -10.50 14.00 1.26
CA LEU A 150 -10.28 14.94 0.15
C LEU A 150 -8.93 14.71 -0.55
N SER A 151 -7.92 14.25 0.18
CA SER A 151 -6.61 13.90 -0.37
C SER A 151 -6.65 12.76 -1.38
N MET A 152 -7.61 11.85 -1.27
CA MET A 152 -7.68 10.64 -2.10
C MET A 152 -8.75 10.71 -3.20
N GLN A 153 -9.79 11.51 -3.02
CA GLN A 153 -10.94 11.63 -3.94
C GLN A 153 -11.60 10.29 -4.32
N ASP A 154 -11.33 9.24 -3.53
CA ASP A 154 -11.89 7.90 -3.69
C ASP A 154 -12.08 7.24 -2.34
N LYS A 155 -13.27 6.63 -2.14
CA LYS A 155 -13.62 6.00 -0.86
C LYS A 155 -12.79 4.75 -0.54
N ASN A 156 -12.37 3.98 -1.55
CA ASN A 156 -11.61 2.77 -1.34
C ASN A 156 -10.15 3.11 -0.97
N LEU A 157 -9.54 4.07 -1.66
CA LEU A 157 -8.21 4.57 -1.31
C LEU A 157 -8.22 5.23 0.06
N SER A 158 -9.23 6.06 0.36
CA SER A 158 -9.43 6.63 1.70
C SER A 158 -9.54 5.54 2.77
N GLY A 159 -10.26 4.47 2.46
CA GLY A 159 -10.41 3.32 3.35
C GLY A 159 -9.09 2.64 3.66
N VAL A 160 -8.23 2.46 2.67
CA VAL A 160 -6.89 1.88 2.88
C VAL A 160 -6.05 2.77 3.78
N ILE A 161 -6.05 4.08 3.56
CA ILE A 161 -5.31 5.03 4.40
C ILE A 161 -5.80 4.98 5.85
N ILE A 162 -7.10 4.98 6.05
CA ILE A 162 -7.71 4.87 7.39
C ILE A 162 -7.35 3.53 8.03
N PHE A 163 -7.34 2.43 7.28
CA PHE A 163 -6.89 1.12 7.78
C PHE A 163 -5.42 1.13 8.22
N LEU A 164 -4.52 1.68 7.40
CA LEU A 164 -3.11 1.79 7.75
C LEU A 164 -2.90 2.68 8.98
N TYR A 165 -3.62 3.79 9.05
CA TYR A 165 -3.57 4.68 10.22
C TYR A 165 -4.15 4.03 11.48
N MET A 166 -5.20 3.21 11.34
CA MET A 166 -5.74 2.39 12.44
C MET A 166 -4.69 1.39 12.96
N CYS A 167 -3.98 0.69 12.08
CA CYS A 167 -2.88 -0.19 12.45
C CYS A 167 -1.79 0.58 13.21
N PHE A 168 -1.40 1.75 12.72
CA PHE A 168 -0.44 2.62 13.41
C PHE A 168 -0.91 3.00 14.81
N CYS A 169 -2.13 3.53 14.94
CA CYS A 169 -2.71 3.96 16.22
C CYS A 169 -2.84 2.78 17.20
N TYR A 170 -3.26 1.62 16.71
CA TYR A 170 -3.36 0.40 17.53
C TYR A 170 -1.99 -0.01 18.09
N ASN A 171 -0.97 -0.03 17.23
CA ASN A 171 0.38 -0.43 17.60
C ASN A 171 1.04 0.56 18.58
N LYS A 172 0.74 1.85 18.45
CA LYS A 172 1.17 2.90 19.38
C LYS A 172 0.29 2.99 20.64
N LYS A 173 -0.80 2.21 20.73
CA LYS A 173 -1.79 2.23 21.81
C LYS A 173 -2.54 3.57 21.92
N TYR A 174 -2.76 4.24 20.81
CA TYR A 174 -3.53 5.49 20.73
C TYR A 174 -5.02 5.19 20.58
N LYS A 175 -5.71 4.95 21.71
CA LYS A 175 -7.11 4.51 21.71
C LYS A 175 -8.05 5.45 20.96
N PHE A 176 -7.92 6.77 21.14
CA PHE A 176 -8.76 7.74 20.45
C PHE A 176 -8.60 7.66 18.93
N GLY A 177 -7.36 7.53 18.42
CA GLY A 177 -7.11 7.36 16.99
C GLY A 177 -7.73 6.08 16.44
N VAL A 178 -7.72 4.97 17.19
CA VAL A 178 -8.38 3.73 16.76
C VAL A 178 -9.90 3.93 16.66
N ILE A 179 -10.54 4.54 17.66
CA ILE A 179 -11.97 4.83 17.66
C ILE A 179 -12.33 5.71 16.46
N LEU A 180 -11.56 6.77 16.23
CA LEU A 180 -11.76 7.67 15.10
C LEU A 180 -11.67 6.92 13.75
N CYS A 181 -10.69 6.03 13.58
CA CYS A 181 -10.55 5.20 12.38
C CYS A 181 -11.74 4.24 12.20
N ILE A 182 -12.28 3.66 13.29
CA ILE A 182 -13.47 2.81 13.22
C ILE A 182 -14.67 3.63 12.71
N ILE A 183 -14.87 4.84 13.23
CA ILE A 183 -15.93 5.74 12.79
C ILE A 183 -15.79 6.01 11.29
N TYR A 184 -14.57 6.39 10.83
CA TYR A 184 -14.31 6.58 9.40
C TYR A 184 -14.61 5.34 8.56
N THR A 185 -14.20 4.16 9.03
CA THR A 185 -14.43 2.89 8.32
C THR A 185 -15.93 2.62 8.08
N ILE A 186 -16.77 2.98 9.04
CA ILE A 186 -18.23 2.85 8.90
C ILE A 186 -18.76 3.81 7.85
N PHE A 187 -18.39 5.09 7.91
CA PHE A 187 -18.94 6.12 7.03
C PHE A 187 -18.38 6.09 5.60
N LEU A 188 -17.15 5.68 5.40
CA LEU A 188 -16.55 5.50 4.06
C LEU A 188 -17.30 4.45 3.21
N ASN A 189 -18.04 3.55 3.85
CA ASN A 189 -18.83 2.50 3.17
C ASN A 189 -18.02 1.73 2.11
N SER A 190 -16.74 1.49 2.38
CA SER A 190 -15.85 0.64 1.58
C SER A 190 -15.88 -0.77 2.16
N ARG A 191 -16.61 -1.69 1.53
CA ARG A 191 -16.77 -3.08 1.99
C ARG A 191 -15.45 -3.76 2.28
N MET A 192 -14.47 -3.54 1.40
CA MET A 192 -13.13 -4.12 1.54
C MET A 192 -12.42 -3.61 2.79
N THR A 193 -12.47 -2.31 3.05
CA THR A 193 -11.88 -1.72 4.25
C THR A 193 -12.60 -2.16 5.51
N GLN A 194 -13.93 -2.27 5.48
CA GLN A 194 -14.74 -2.77 6.58
C GLN A 194 -14.34 -4.21 6.93
N MET A 195 -14.25 -5.10 5.93
CA MET A 195 -13.81 -6.49 6.12
C MET A 195 -12.39 -6.58 6.66
N ALA A 196 -11.45 -5.80 6.10
CA ALA A 196 -10.06 -5.78 6.56
C ALA A 196 -9.95 -5.29 8.01
N SER A 197 -10.71 -4.25 8.37
CA SER A 197 -10.74 -3.69 9.73
C SER A 197 -11.38 -4.65 10.73
N LEU A 198 -12.47 -5.31 10.37
CA LEU A 198 -13.12 -6.33 11.19
C LEU A 198 -12.21 -7.54 11.40
N LEU A 199 -11.55 -8.01 10.34
CA LEU A 199 -10.57 -9.09 10.43
C LEU A 199 -9.43 -8.71 11.39
N PHE A 200 -8.86 -7.52 11.22
CA PHE A 200 -7.77 -7.03 12.04
C PHE A 200 -8.17 -6.94 13.52
N LEU A 201 -9.24 -6.21 13.82
CA LEU A 201 -9.72 -6.01 15.20
C LEU A 201 -10.21 -7.31 15.83
N GLY A 202 -10.89 -8.16 15.05
CA GLY A 202 -11.35 -9.47 15.51
C GLY A 202 -10.21 -10.40 15.90
N VAL A 203 -9.17 -10.50 15.06
CA VAL A 203 -7.99 -11.31 15.38
C VAL A 203 -7.23 -10.72 16.57
N GLU A 204 -7.07 -9.41 16.66
CA GLU A 204 -6.43 -8.77 17.81
C GLU A 204 -7.21 -9.02 19.10
N TYR A 205 -8.54 -8.99 19.06
CA TYR A 205 -9.38 -9.35 20.21
C TYR A 205 -9.23 -10.81 20.62
N LEU A 206 -9.22 -11.72 19.62
CA LEU A 206 -9.10 -13.16 19.87
C LEU A 206 -7.69 -13.59 20.29
N ARG A 207 -6.66 -12.80 19.99
CA ARG A 207 -5.25 -13.10 20.28
C ARG A 207 -5.02 -13.45 21.74
N ASN A 208 -5.73 -12.82 22.66
CA ASN A 208 -5.63 -13.05 24.09
C ASN A 208 -6.42 -14.27 24.57
N LYS A 209 -7.16 -14.97 23.69
CA LYS A 209 -7.91 -16.17 24.04
C LYS A 209 -7.02 -17.42 23.90
N SER A 210 -7.10 -18.35 24.85
CA SER A 210 -6.25 -19.54 24.92
C SER A 210 -6.32 -20.42 23.66
N ILE A 211 -7.50 -20.55 23.05
CA ILE A 211 -7.72 -21.33 21.84
C ILE A 211 -6.95 -20.73 20.67
N PHE A 212 -7.01 -19.40 20.50
CA PHE A 212 -6.36 -18.71 19.39
C PHE A 212 -4.83 -18.70 19.55
N SER A 213 -4.33 -18.68 20.78
CA SER A 213 -2.89 -18.80 21.04
C SER A 213 -2.29 -20.10 20.52
N LYS A 214 -3.07 -21.21 20.53
CA LYS A 214 -2.65 -22.49 19.93
C LYS A 214 -2.57 -22.41 18.42
N VAL A 215 -3.54 -21.76 17.77
CA VAL A 215 -3.53 -21.54 16.31
C VAL A 215 -2.34 -20.69 15.87
N LEU A 216 -1.99 -19.67 16.64
CA LEU A 216 -0.84 -18.81 16.36
C LEU A 216 0.53 -19.50 16.50
N LYS A 217 0.58 -20.72 17.07
CA LYS A 217 1.81 -21.53 17.12
C LYS A 217 2.21 -22.10 15.76
N PHE A 218 1.30 -22.19 14.79
CA PHE A 218 1.66 -22.66 13.46
C PHE A 218 2.74 -21.75 12.83
N LYS A 219 3.74 -22.37 12.22
CA LYS A 219 4.89 -21.70 11.59
C LYS A 219 4.46 -20.64 10.58
N LEU A 220 3.35 -20.87 9.87
CA LEU A 220 2.76 -19.95 8.89
C LEU A 220 2.49 -18.54 9.47
N PHE A 221 2.04 -18.47 10.74
CA PHE A 221 1.73 -17.19 11.38
C PHE A 221 2.95 -16.54 12.06
N SER A 222 3.97 -17.33 12.37
CA SER A 222 5.16 -16.84 13.08
C SER A 222 6.26 -16.33 12.14
N SER A 223 6.41 -16.96 10.98
CA SER A 223 7.38 -16.59 9.97
C SER A 223 6.95 -17.10 8.61
N MET A 224 7.08 -16.26 7.59
CA MET A 224 6.79 -16.63 6.21
C MET A 224 7.96 -16.24 5.33
N GLU A 225 8.47 -17.18 4.56
CA GLU A 225 9.57 -16.92 3.65
C GLU A 225 9.13 -16.03 2.47
N SER A 226 10.04 -15.23 1.96
CA SER A 226 9.78 -14.33 0.82
C SER A 226 9.17 -15.05 -0.39
N LYS A 227 9.63 -16.27 -0.71
CA LYS A 227 9.09 -17.07 -1.81
C LYS A 227 7.61 -17.43 -1.63
N ASN A 228 7.18 -17.72 -0.38
CA ASN A 228 5.80 -18.07 -0.09
C ASN A 228 4.88 -16.83 -0.16
N ILE A 229 5.37 -15.66 0.28
CA ILE A 229 4.66 -14.39 0.15
C ILE A 229 4.54 -14.02 -1.33
N TYR A 230 5.61 -14.17 -2.08
CA TYR A 230 5.61 -13.96 -3.53
C TYR A 230 4.57 -14.84 -4.21
N PHE A 231 4.56 -16.14 -3.90
CA PHE A 231 3.58 -17.06 -4.42
C PHE A 231 2.14 -16.67 -4.02
N LEU A 232 1.92 -16.24 -2.77
CA LEU A 232 0.62 -15.77 -2.29
C LEU A 232 0.13 -14.55 -3.09
N ILE A 233 1.02 -13.57 -3.33
CA ILE A 233 0.69 -12.39 -4.12
C ILE A 233 0.34 -12.79 -5.56
N ILE A 234 1.17 -13.60 -6.22
CA ILE A 234 0.91 -14.05 -7.60
C ILE A 234 -0.39 -14.86 -7.67
N LEU A 235 -0.59 -15.80 -6.77
CA LEU A 235 -1.81 -16.61 -6.72
C LEU A 235 -3.06 -15.73 -6.59
N SER A 236 -3.00 -14.72 -5.71
CA SER A 236 -4.11 -13.77 -5.55
C SER A 236 -4.44 -13.04 -6.84
N GLN A 237 -3.42 -12.65 -7.63
CA GLN A 237 -3.62 -11.98 -8.91
C GLN A 237 -4.15 -12.95 -9.98
N VAL A 238 -3.67 -14.19 -10.02
CA VAL A 238 -4.21 -15.23 -10.93
C VAL A 238 -5.67 -15.50 -10.65
N ILE A 239 -6.06 -15.63 -9.37
CA ILE A 239 -7.47 -15.79 -8.97
C ILE A 239 -8.29 -14.58 -9.42
N MET A 240 -7.80 -13.36 -9.24
CA MET A 240 -8.50 -12.14 -9.64
C MET A 240 -8.69 -12.07 -11.17
N ILE A 241 -7.67 -12.42 -11.94
CA ILE A 241 -7.74 -12.46 -13.41
C ILE A 241 -8.73 -13.54 -13.86
N GLY A 242 -8.64 -14.75 -13.29
CA GLY A 242 -9.58 -15.85 -13.57
C GLY A 242 -11.02 -15.49 -13.25
N PHE A 243 -11.26 -14.86 -12.09
CA PHE A 243 -12.58 -14.33 -11.73
C PHE A 243 -13.06 -13.27 -12.72
N SER A 244 -12.17 -12.41 -13.19
CA SER A 244 -12.49 -11.37 -14.19
C SER A 244 -12.92 -11.99 -15.52
N TYR A 245 -12.22 -13.02 -15.98
CA TYR A 245 -12.62 -13.79 -17.17
C TYR A 245 -13.98 -14.46 -16.99
N TYR A 246 -14.14 -15.24 -15.92
CA TYR A 246 -15.41 -15.91 -15.63
C TYR A 246 -16.57 -14.92 -15.61
N SER A 247 -16.44 -13.83 -14.85
CA SER A 247 -17.50 -12.82 -14.69
C SER A 247 -17.79 -12.08 -16.00
N THR A 248 -16.78 -11.84 -16.84
CA THR A 248 -16.97 -11.11 -18.10
C THR A 248 -17.76 -11.93 -19.14
N TYR A 249 -17.49 -13.22 -19.22
CA TYR A 249 -18.08 -14.07 -20.26
C TYR A 249 -19.34 -14.83 -19.82
N ASN A 250 -19.53 -15.06 -18.51
CA ASN A 250 -20.67 -15.83 -18.01
C ASN A 250 -21.76 -14.99 -17.36
N ILE A 251 -21.50 -13.71 -17.03
CA ILE A 251 -22.56 -12.83 -16.48
C ILE A 251 -23.07 -11.92 -17.59
N PRO A 252 -24.32 -12.14 -18.08
CA PRO A 252 -24.90 -11.33 -19.13
C PRO A 252 -25.12 -9.88 -18.69
N ILE A 253 -25.03 -8.95 -19.64
CA ILE A 253 -25.17 -7.50 -19.39
C ILE A 253 -26.51 -7.17 -18.74
N SER A 254 -27.57 -7.92 -19.10
CA SER A 254 -28.92 -7.77 -18.52
C SER A 254 -28.98 -8.01 -17.00
N GLN A 255 -28.04 -8.78 -16.45
CA GLN A 255 -27.96 -9.07 -15.00
C GLN A 255 -27.08 -8.08 -14.24
N ILE A 256 -26.52 -7.07 -14.90
CA ILE A 256 -25.59 -6.11 -14.29
C ILE A 256 -26.29 -4.84 -13.83
N SER A 257 -27.44 -4.49 -14.39
CA SER A 257 -28.06 -3.16 -14.25
C SER A 257 -29.21 -3.04 -13.25
N ASN A 258 -29.74 -4.14 -12.71
CA ASN A 258 -30.88 -4.08 -11.78
C ASN A 258 -30.44 -4.23 -10.32
N TYR A 259 -30.68 -3.19 -9.53
CA TYR A 259 -30.19 -2.99 -8.15
C TYR A 259 -30.62 -4.05 -7.12
N GLN A 260 -31.64 -4.85 -7.40
CA GLN A 260 -32.18 -5.83 -6.45
C GLN A 260 -31.91 -7.29 -6.82
N GLU A 261 -31.60 -7.59 -8.09
CA GLU A 261 -31.35 -8.96 -8.59
C GLU A 261 -30.01 -9.11 -9.32
N SER A 262 -29.15 -8.10 -9.25
CA SER A 262 -27.89 -8.14 -9.99
C SER A 262 -26.85 -9.00 -9.30
N LEU A 263 -26.32 -10.00 -10.00
CA LEU A 263 -25.15 -10.77 -9.59
C LEU A 263 -23.88 -9.90 -9.47
N MET A 264 -23.86 -8.74 -10.11
CA MET A 264 -22.73 -7.83 -10.11
C MET A 264 -23.18 -6.37 -10.28
N ASP A 265 -22.67 -5.46 -9.44
CA ASP A 265 -22.89 -4.03 -9.65
C ASP A 265 -22.07 -3.50 -10.85
N GLY A 266 -22.57 -2.42 -11.48
CA GLY A 266 -21.97 -1.84 -12.68
C GLY A 266 -20.50 -1.42 -12.49
N SER A 267 -20.12 -0.97 -11.31
CA SER A 267 -18.75 -0.58 -10.99
C SER A 267 -17.79 -1.78 -11.00
N ASN A 268 -18.22 -2.92 -10.46
CA ASN A 268 -17.43 -4.16 -10.50
C ASN A 268 -17.40 -4.74 -11.91
N ALA A 269 -18.50 -4.64 -12.67
CA ALA A 269 -18.54 -5.06 -14.07
C ALA A 269 -17.52 -4.33 -14.93
N ILE A 270 -17.37 -3.01 -14.74
CA ILE A 270 -16.34 -2.21 -15.44
C ILE A 270 -14.94 -2.69 -15.08
N ARG A 271 -14.67 -2.96 -13.80
CA ARG A 271 -13.34 -3.38 -13.31
C ARG A 271 -12.92 -4.75 -13.85
N VAL A 272 -13.82 -5.73 -13.84
CA VAL A 272 -13.50 -7.08 -14.35
C VAL A 272 -13.25 -7.05 -15.87
N ARG A 273 -14.02 -6.26 -16.61
CA ARG A 273 -13.80 -6.09 -18.06
C ARG A 273 -12.51 -5.37 -18.39
N ALA A 274 -12.15 -4.37 -17.61
CA ALA A 274 -10.86 -3.69 -17.74
C ALA A 274 -9.68 -4.63 -17.48
N ASN A 275 -9.81 -5.56 -16.53
CA ASN A 275 -8.78 -6.57 -16.29
C ASN A 275 -8.65 -7.55 -17.48
N VAL A 276 -9.77 -8.02 -18.05
CA VAL A 276 -9.74 -8.91 -19.22
C VAL A 276 -9.11 -8.21 -20.42
N TYR A 277 -9.55 -7.00 -20.72
CA TYR A 277 -8.99 -6.22 -21.83
C TYR A 277 -7.48 -5.97 -21.65
N ALA A 278 -7.05 -5.61 -20.45
CA ALA A 278 -5.64 -5.41 -20.13
C ALA A 278 -4.83 -6.70 -20.34
N PHE A 279 -5.35 -7.84 -19.89
CA PHE A 279 -4.67 -9.13 -20.08
C PHE A 279 -4.55 -9.51 -21.55
N GLU A 280 -5.62 -9.37 -22.34
CA GLU A 280 -5.59 -9.63 -23.79
C GLU A 280 -4.61 -8.69 -24.51
N THR A 281 -4.57 -7.42 -24.12
CA THR A 281 -3.60 -6.45 -24.67
C THR A 281 -2.16 -6.91 -24.39
N ILE A 282 -1.86 -7.30 -23.15
CA ILE A 282 -0.53 -7.80 -22.77
C ILE A 282 -0.16 -9.08 -23.53
N LYS A 283 -1.11 -10.01 -23.67
CA LYS A 283 -0.91 -11.29 -24.34
C LYS A 283 -0.59 -11.12 -25.83
N ASN A 284 -1.24 -10.15 -26.48
CA ASN A 284 -1.14 -9.97 -27.92
C ASN A 284 0.02 -9.07 -28.38
N ASP A 285 0.73 -8.42 -27.45
CA ASP A 285 1.84 -7.53 -27.77
C ASP A 285 3.10 -7.87 -26.97
N ALA A 286 4.09 -8.42 -27.66
CA ALA A 286 5.36 -8.85 -27.07
C ALA A 286 6.16 -7.70 -26.44
N GLN A 287 5.86 -6.44 -26.75
CA GLN A 287 6.54 -5.29 -26.12
C GLN A 287 6.38 -5.32 -24.59
N PHE A 288 5.25 -5.81 -24.06
CA PHE A 288 4.99 -5.87 -22.62
C PHE A 288 5.88 -6.86 -21.84
N ILE A 289 6.71 -7.64 -22.52
CA ILE A 289 7.74 -8.45 -21.85
C ILE A 289 8.77 -7.54 -21.17
N TYR A 290 9.22 -6.49 -21.86
CA TYR A 290 10.35 -5.67 -21.41
C TYR A 290 10.04 -4.19 -21.22
N ARG A 291 8.89 -3.68 -21.69
CA ARG A 291 8.50 -2.28 -21.50
C ARG A 291 7.01 -2.13 -21.27
N GLY A 292 6.61 -1.02 -20.67
CA GLY A 292 5.20 -0.67 -20.50
C GLY A 292 4.58 -0.06 -21.76
N TYR A 293 3.34 0.39 -21.63
CA TYR A 293 2.58 1.01 -22.71
C TYR A 293 3.14 2.38 -23.11
N ASP A 294 3.03 2.69 -24.38
CA ASP A 294 3.21 4.05 -24.90
C ASP A 294 1.97 4.93 -24.68
N SER A 295 2.03 6.17 -25.16
CA SER A 295 0.95 7.15 -25.01
C SER A 295 -0.34 6.74 -25.70
N GLU A 296 -0.28 5.98 -26.80
CA GLU A 296 -1.44 5.55 -27.55
C GLU A 296 -2.20 4.43 -26.84
N ILE A 297 -1.51 3.37 -26.43
CA ILE A 297 -2.10 2.29 -25.62
C ILE A 297 -2.61 2.83 -24.29
N LYS A 298 -1.91 3.78 -23.69
CA LYS A 298 -2.34 4.49 -22.48
C LYS A 298 -3.70 5.16 -22.67
N LYS A 299 -3.89 5.81 -23.82
CA LYS A 299 -5.14 6.44 -24.21
C LYS A 299 -6.26 5.40 -24.42
N GLN A 300 -5.96 4.32 -25.15
CA GLN A 300 -6.90 3.23 -25.40
C GLN A 300 -7.40 2.59 -24.09
N LEU A 301 -6.53 2.37 -23.12
CA LEU A 301 -6.85 1.79 -21.82
C LEU A 301 -7.54 2.77 -20.85
N GLY A 302 -7.84 4.00 -21.26
CA GLY A 302 -8.51 4.98 -20.43
C GLY A 302 -7.68 5.51 -19.25
N VAL A 303 -6.36 5.35 -19.31
CA VAL A 303 -5.45 5.73 -18.21
C VAL A 303 -5.09 7.21 -18.25
N SER A 304 -5.26 7.90 -19.38
CA SER A 304 -4.76 9.26 -19.59
C SER A 304 -5.82 10.34 -19.72
N ASP A 305 -7.08 10.01 -20.05
CA ASP A 305 -8.11 11.03 -20.31
C ASP A 305 -9.52 10.63 -19.87
N ILE A 306 -10.21 11.59 -19.26
CA ILE A 306 -11.62 11.49 -18.85
C ILE A 306 -12.55 11.27 -20.06
N ASN A 307 -12.12 11.65 -21.26
CA ASN A 307 -12.90 11.60 -22.50
C ASN A 307 -12.64 10.38 -23.37
N ASN A 308 -11.99 9.34 -22.85
CA ASN A 308 -11.71 8.16 -23.64
C ASN A 308 -13.00 7.40 -23.97
N SER A 309 -13.27 7.28 -25.28
CA SER A 309 -14.46 6.60 -25.83
C SER A 309 -14.30 5.10 -26.01
N THR A 310 -13.14 4.54 -25.67
CA THR A 310 -12.89 3.11 -25.86
C THR A 310 -13.80 2.27 -24.98
N GLN A 311 -14.59 1.41 -25.60
CA GLN A 311 -15.52 0.50 -24.94
C GLN A 311 -15.09 -0.94 -25.16
N PHE A 312 -15.31 -1.77 -24.17
CA PHE A 312 -15.13 -3.21 -24.27
C PHE A 312 -16.35 -3.91 -23.66
N MET A 313 -17.00 -4.75 -24.47
CA MET A 313 -18.23 -5.45 -24.08
C MET A 313 -19.29 -4.52 -23.43
N GLY A 314 -19.57 -3.39 -24.08
CA GLY A 314 -20.61 -2.44 -23.67
C GLY A 314 -20.26 -1.53 -22.50
N PHE A 315 -19.04 -1.59 -21.98
CA PHE A 315 -18.58 -0.76 -20.86
C PHE A 315 -17.40 0.09 -21.26
N ARG A 316 -17.41 1.34 -20.77
CA ARG A 316 -16.26 2.23 -20.88
C ARG A 316 -15.07 1.62 -20.13
N LEU A 317 -13.90 1.59 -20.77
CA LEU A 317 -12.71 1.10 -20.14
C LEU A 317 -12.20 2.05 -19.06
N VAL A 318 -11.71 1.46 -18.00
CA VAL A 318 -11.00 2.13 -16.90
C VAL A 318 -9.67 1.43 -16.68
N GLN A 319 -8.81 2.02 -15.87
CA GLN A 319 -7.56 1.38 -15.47
C GLN A 319 -7.83 0.01 -14.85
N PRO A 320 -7.04 -1.04 -15.18
CA PRO A 320 -7.21 -2.36 -14.61
C PRO A 320 -7.03 -2.34 -13.09
N HIS A 321 -7.86 -3.08 -12.39
CA HIS A 321 -7.88 -3.17 -10.94
C HIS A 321 -7.07 -4.37 -10.39
N SER A 322 -6.28 -5.03 -11.23
CA SER A 322 -5.27 -6.02 -10.82
C SER A 322 -3.93 -5.32 -10.65
N LEU A 323 -3.28 -5.52 -9.51
CA LEU A 323 -1.93 -5.02 -9.26
C LEU A 323 -0.95 -5.50 -10.34
N PHE A 324 -0.96 -6.79 -10.64
CA PHE A 324 -0.04 -7.39 -11.60
C PHE A 324 -0.23 -6.81 -13.00
N LEU A 325 -1.47 -6.79 -13.51
CA LEU A 325 -1.76 -6.23 -14.83
C LEU A 325 -1.37 -4.75 -14.92
N ASN A 326 -1.62 -4.00 -13.87
CA ASN A 326 -1.24 -2.58 -13.83
C ASN A 326 0.27 -2.37 -13.86
N LEU A 327 1.03 -3.18 -13.12
CA LEU A 327 2.49 -3.14 -13.15
C LEU A 327 3.03 -3.52 -14.53
N VAL A 328 2.52 -4.60 -15.14
CA VAL A 328 2.97 -5.06 -16.46
C VAL A 328 2.67 -4.01 -17.52
N LEU A 329 1.47 -3.44 -17.54
CA LEU A 329 1.14 -2.37 -18.47
C LEU A 329 2.03 -1.16 -18.32
N ARG A 330 2.42 -0.80 -17.10
CA ARG A 330 3.24 0.41 -16.86
C ARG A 330 4.72 0.19 -17.07
N TYR A 331 5.24 -0.98 -16.71
CA TYR A 331 6.68 -1.19 -16.56
C TYR A 331 7.22 -2.41 -17.30
N GLY A 332 6.35 -3.23 -17.85
CA GLY A 332 6.69 -4.51 -18.47
C GLY A 332 6.73 -5.67 -17.46
N LEU A 333 6.71 -6.88 -18.02
CA LEU A 333 6.60 -8.13 -17.26
C LEU A 333 7.83 -8.38 -16.39
N ILE A 334 9.04 -8.21 -16.96
CA ILE A 334 10.29 -8.45 -16.24
C ILE A 334 10.41 -7.55 -15.01
N TYR A 335 10.18 -6.24 -15.19
CA TYR A 335 10.18 -5.30 -14.07
C TYR A 335 9.16 -5.68 -13.00
N SER A 336 7.95 -6.05 -13.42
CA SER A 336 6.86 -6.39 -12.50
C SER A 336 7.20 -7.60 -11.63
N PHE A 337 7.80 -8.64 -12.18
CA PHE A 337 8.25 -9.80 -11.41
C PHE A 337 9.35 -9.44 -10.41
N ILE A 338 10.37 -8.71 -10.85
CA ILE A 338 11.47 -8.28 -9.97
C ILE A 338 10.92 -7.40 -8.83
N TYR A 339 10.02 -6.48 -9.15
CA TYR A 339 9.39 -5.59 -8.18
C TYR A 339 8.55 -6.36 -7.14
N LEU A 340 7.76 -7.34 -7.58
CA LEU A 340 6.99 -8.19 -6.67
C LEU A 340 7.88 -9.08 -5.80
N MET A 341 9.00 -9.59 -6.31
CA MET A 341 10.01 -10.29 -5.50
C MET A 341 10.56 -9.38 -4.39
N TYR A 342 10.87 -8.14 -4.73
CA TYR A 342 11.35 -7.14 -3.78
C TYR A 342 10.31 -6.84 -2.68
N ILE A 343 9.05 -6.59 -3.06
CA ILE A 343 7.95 -6.38 -2.11
C ILE A 343 7.79 -7.59 -1.18
N SER A 344 7.83 -8.79 -1.75
CA SER A 344 7.70 -10.03 -0.98
C SER A 344 8.84 -10.20 0.03
N HIS A 345 10.04 -9.77 -0.32
CA HIS A 345 11.18 -9.74 0.60
C HIS A 345 10.93 -8.74 1.74
N LEU A 346 10.52 -7.51 1.45
CA LEU A 346 10.22 -6.52 2.49
C LEU A 346 9.09 -7.00 3.42
N VAL A 347 8.01 -7.53 2.86
CA VAL A 347 6.89 -8.05 3.64
C VAL A 347 7.34 -9.22 4.54
N SER A 348 8.26 -10.09 4.06
CA SER A 348 8.75 -11.23 4.84
C SER A 348 9.52 -10.81 6.08
N ILE A 349 10.28 -9.72 6.01
CA ILE A 349 10.99 -9.16 7.17
C ILE A 349 10.01 -8.77 8.28
N TYR A 350 8.85 -8.23 7.89
CA TYR A 350 7.82 -7.77 8.82
C TYR A 350 6.82 -8.85 9.22
N TRP A 351 6.87 -10.04 8.59
CA TRP A 351 5.92 -11.12 8.89
C TRP A 351 6.21 -11.79 10.23
N ASN A 352 5.31 -11.65 11.17
CA ASN A 352 5.37 -12.32 12.46
C ASN A 352 3.95 -12.47 13.05
N LYS A 353 3.84 -13.15 14.20
CA LYS A 353 2.56 -13.41 14.88
C LYS A 353 1.72 -12.15 15.17
N ARG A 354 2.32 -10.98 15.22
CA ARG A 354 1.61 -9.72 15.52
C ARG A 354 1.21 -8.94 14.28
N THR A 355 1.98 -9.05 13.20
CA THR A 355 1.81 -8.26 11.99
C THR A 355 1.10 -9.00 10.87
N PHE A 356 1.07 -10.35 10.90
CA PHE A 356 0.59 -11.15 9.77
C PHE A 356 -0.84 -10.80 9.34
N VAL A 357 -1.73 -10.45 10.29
CA VAL A 357 -3.12 -10.08 9.96
C VAL A 357 -3.18 -8.79 9.17
N SER A 358 -2.44 -7.77 9.61
CA SER A 358 -2.37 -6.49 8.90
C SER A 358 -1.77 -6.67 7.51
N LEU A 359 -0.71 -7.49 7.39
CA LEU A 359 -0.06 -7.80 6.12
C LEU A 359 -0.99 -8.60 5.19
N LEU A 360 -1.67 -9.61 5.72
CA LEU A 360 -2.61 -10.41 4.95
C LEU A 360 -3.79 -9.58 4.46
N ALA A 361 -4.38 -8.75 5.34
CA ALA A 361 -5.45 -7.83 4.96
C ALA A 361 -4.99 -6.84 3.88
N TYR A 362 -3.76 -6.34 4.00
CA TYR A 362 -3.19 -5.44 3.01
C TYR A 362 -2.93 -6.14 1.66
N ILE A 363 -2.41 -7.36 1.65
CA ILE A 363 -2.26 -8.17 0.43
C ILE A 363 -3.62 -8.39 -0.22
N PHE A 364 -4.64 -8.74 0.58
CA PHE A 364 -6.00 -8.91 0.07
C PHE A 364 -6.56 -7.64 -0.58
N MET A 365 -6.36 -6.48 0.05
CA MET A 365 -6.76 -5.20 -0.54
C MET A 365 -6.07 -4.92 -1.89
N ASN A 366 -4.83 -5.40 -2.07
CA ASN A 366 -4.09 -5.28 -3.34
C ASN A 366 -4.60 -6.16 -4.48
N MET A 367 -5.46 -7.13 -4.21
CA MET A 367 -6.15 -7.85 -5.29
C MET A 367 -7.05 -6.92 -6.12
N VAL A 368 -7.60 -5.90 -5.48
CA VAL A 368 -8.63 -5.02 -6.06
C VAL A 368 -8.13 -3.61 -6.32
N LEU A 369 -7.08 -3.17 -5.62
CA LEU A 369 -6.54 -1.81 -5.72
C LEU A 369 -5.10 -1.84 -6.23
N PRO A 370 -4.84 -1.42 -7.47
CA PRO A 370 -3.57 -1.63 -8.15
C PRO A 370 -2.41 -0.77 -7.65
N TYR A 371 -2.65 0.14 -6.70
CA TYR A 371 -1.66 1.16 -6.32
C TYR A 371 -0.98 0.90 -4.98
N LEU A 372 -1.45 -0.05 -4.20
CA LEU A 372 -1.09 -0.15 -2.78
C LEU A 372 0.38 -0.52 -2.51
N PHE A 373 1.04 -1.22 -3.45
CA PHE A 373 2.48 -1.49 -3.32
C PHE A 373 3.36 -0.44 -4.00
N SER A 374 2.76 0.60 -4.57
CA SER A 374 3.54 1.68 -5.16
C SER A 374 3.76 2.81 -4.15
N ASN A 375 4.92 3.46 -4.23
CA ASN A 375 5.21 4.71 -3.55
C ASN A 375 5.05 4.69 -2.01
N GLY A 376 4.46 5.77 -1.50
CA GLY A 376 4.28 6.00 -0.08
C GLY A 376 3.36 5.01 0.63
N TYR A 377 2.49 4.26 -0.06
CA TYR A 377 1.63 3.26 0.59
C TYR A 377 2.44 2.14 1.25
N LEU A 378 3.47 1.64 0.56
CA LEU A 378 4.38 0.65 1.15
C LEU A 378 5.12 1.24 2.36
N ILE A 379 5.62 2.47 2.24
CA ILE A 379 6.27 3.15 3.35
C ILE A 379 5.29 3.32 4.51
N PHE A 380 4.03 3.68 4.23
CA PHE A 380 3.01 3.80 5.26
C PHE A 380 2.74 2.46 5.97
N LEU A 381 2.56 1.38 5.21
CA LEU A 381 2.37 0.05 5.77
C LEU A 381 3.51 -0.32 6.72
N LEU A 382 4.74 -0.24 6.23
CA LEU A 382 5.92 -0.62 6.99
C LEU A 382 6.11 0.30 8.21
N PHE A 383 5.86 1.59 8.08
CA PHE A 383 5.87 2.55 9.18
C PHE A 383 4.82 2.21 10.25
N ALA A 384 3.60 1.84 9.84
CA ALA A 384 2.51 1.46 10.75
C ALA A 384 2.80 0.18 11.53
N LEU A 385 3.50 -0.78 10.92
CA LEU A 385 3.79 -2.08 11.52
C LEU A 385 5.07 -2.13 12.36
N GLN A 386 5.93 -1.15 12.23
CA GLN A 386 7.26 -1.16 12.80
C GLN A 386 7.33 -1.37 14.33
N PRO A 387 6.47 -0.76 15.17
CA PRO A 387 6.51 -0.97 16.62
C PRO A 387 6.39 -2.44 17.03
N LEU A 388 5.74 -3.27 16.20
CA LEU A 388 5.48 -4.68 16.48
C LEU A 388 6.63 -5.62 16.07
N VAL A 389 7.49 -5.18 15.17
CA VAL A 389 8.64 -5.98 14.72
C VAL A 389 9.73 -6.02 15.80
N TYR A 390 9.87 -4.94 16.56
CA TYR A 390 10.92 -4.81 17.59
C TYR A 390 10.76 -5.73 18.78
N ASP A 391 9.52 -6.01 19.19
CA ASP A 391 9.30 -6.96 20.28
C ASP A 391 9.85 -8.37 19.98
N LYS A 392 9.98 -8.74 18.70
CA LYS A 392 10.54 -10.02 18.28
C LYS A 392 12.07 -10.11 18.51
N ILE A 393 12.78 -9.03 18.23
CA ILE A 393 14.26 -8.98 18.37
C ILE A 393 14.64 -9.01 19.85
N SER A 394 13.83 -8.41 20.72
CA SER A 394 14.05 -8.43 22.17
C SER A 394 13.73 -9.76 22.81
N MET A 395 12.63 -10.41 22.41
CA MET A 395 12.24 -11.74 22.92
C MET A 395 13.20 -12.85 22.49
N GLY A 396 13.66 -12.82 21.24
CA GLY A 396 14.64 -13.80 20.76
C GLY A 396 16.01 -13.72 21.42
N LYS A 397 16.34 -12.60 22.08
CA LYS A 397 17.54 -12.46 22.89
C LYS A 397 17.35 -12.98 24.32
N GLU A 398 16.14 -12.90 24.86
CA GLU A 398 15.81 -13.46 26.18
C GLU A 398 15.62 -14.99 26.15
N GLU A 399 15.06 -15.55 25.06
CA GLU A 399 14.94 -17.01 24.89
C GLU A 399 16.28 -17.69 24.55
N ALA A 400 17.30 -16.96 24.12
CA ALA A 400 18.64 -17.51 23.89
C ALA A 400 19.51 -17.54 25.15
N TRP A 401 19.04 -17.03 26.29
CA TRP A 401 19.74 -17.01 27.57
C TRP A 401 19.04 -17.84 28.68
N ASN A 402 17.94 -18.51 28.35
CA ASN A 402 17.26 -19.52 29.18
C ASN A 402 17.18 -20.85 28.40
#